data_322423dd82091b57137a9e03fcb45d3d
#
_entry.id   322423dd82091b57137a9e03fcb45d3d
#
_cell.length_a   1.000
_cell.length_b   1.000
_cell.length_c   1.000
_cell.angle_alpha   90.00
_cell.angle_beta   90.00
_cell.angle_gamma   90.00
#
_symmetry.space_group_name_H-M   'P 1'
#
loop_
_entity.id
_entity.type
_entity.pdbx_description
1 polymer ?
#
loop_
_entity_poly.entity_id
_entity_poly.type
_entity_poly.pdbx_seq_one_letter_code
_entity_poly.pdbx_strand_id
1 'polypeptide(L)'
;MDAKTIIAKRTAKLLQDGDVVNLGIGLPTMVANHIPRDMDVTFHSENGFLGLGPAPEQGKEDWELVNAGGIPSSIVPGGMFFDSATSFGIIRGGHVNATILGAMEVDERGNLANWKIP
;
A
#
# COMPACT_ATOMS: atom_id res chain seq x y z
N MET A 1 -1.20 -9.68 -20.72
CA MET A 1 -1.15 -8.99 -19.40
C MET A 1 -1.30 -10.06 -18.33
N ASP A 2 -0.38 -10.12 -17.37
CA ASP A 2 -0.43 -11.13 -16.31
C ASP A 2 -1.53 -10.82 -15.27
N ALA A 3 -1.94 -11.85 -14.52
CA ALA A 3 -3.04 -11.74 -13.56
C ALA A 3 -2.79 -10.67 -12.47
N LYS A 4 -1.55 -10.53 -11.99
CA LYS A 4 -1.20 -9.55 -10.97
C LYS A 4 -1.43 -8.12 -11.46
N THR A 5 -1.04 -7.84 -12.69
CA THR A 5 -1.25 -6.53 -13.34
C THR A 5 -2.76 -6.25 -13.53
N ILE A 6 -3.55 -7.25 -13.90
CA ILE A 6 -5.01 -7.11 -14.02
C ILE A 6 -5.63 -6.74 -12.68
N ILE A 7 -5.26 -7.47 -11.61
CA ILE A 7 -5.75 -7.23 -10.25
C ILE A 7 -5.36 -5.80 -9.80
N ALA A 8 -4.09 -5.43 -9.94
CA ALA A 8 -3.61 -4.12 -9.53
C ALA A 8 -4.33 -2.97 -10.25
N LYS A 9 -4.52 -3.07 -11.57
CA LYS A 9 -5.27 -2.09 -12.36
C LYS A 9 -6.75 -2.01 -11.97
N ARG A 10 -7.37 -3.17 -11.68
CA ARG A 10 -8.77 -3.20 -11.25
C ARG A 10 -8.94 -2.56 -9.88
N THR A 11 -8.03 -2.85 -8.95
CA THR A 11 -8.04 -2.28 -7.61
C THR A 11 -7.81 -0.77 -7.64
N ALA A 12 -6.87 -0.28 -8.45
CA ALA A 12 -6.62 1.15 -8.60
C ALA A 12 -7.88 1.94 -9.02
N LYS A 13 -8.77 1.33 -9.82
CA LYS A 13 -10.03 1.97 -10.24
C LYS A 13 -11.07 2.13 -9.14
N LEU A 14 -10.87 1.50 -7.99
CA LEU A 14 -11.79 1.61 -6.85
C LEU A 14 -11.41 2.79 -5.93
N LEU A 15 -10.21 3.34 -6.09
CA LEU A 15 -9.72 4.45 -5.28
C LEU A 15 -10.23 5.78 -5.83
N GLN A 16 -10.32 6.78 -4.95
CA GLN A 16 -10.83 8.10 -5.25
C GLN A 16 -9.75 9.16 -4.97
N ASP A 17 -9.92 10.31 -5.61
CA ASP A 17 -9.08 11.47 -5.34
C ASP A 17 -9.20 11.90 -3.87
N GLY A 18 -8.07 12.15 -3.24
CA GLY A 18 -7.98 12.48 -1.81
C GLY A 18 -7.95 11.28 -0.85
N ASP A 19 -8.04 10.05 -1.36
CA ASP A 19 -7.98 8.86 -0.49
C ASP A 19 -6.62 8.72 0.22
N VAL A 20 -6.68 8.28 1.48
CA VAL A 20 -5.55 7.73 2.22
C VAL A 20 -5.65 6.22 2.21
N VAL A 21 -4.66 5.54 1.65
CA VAL A 21 -4.70 4.11 1.36
C VAL A 21 -3.53 3.37 1.99
N ASN A 22 -3.83 2.42 2.88
CA ASN A 22 -2.82 1.51 3.39
C ASN A 22 -2.54 0.40 2.37
N LEU A 23 -1.26 0.19 2.06
CA LEU A 23 -0.81 -0.87 1.18
C LEU A 23 -0.15 -2.00 1.97
N GLY A 24 -0.71 -3.19 1.84
CA GLY A 24 -0.09 -4.42 2.31
C GLY A 24 1.15 -4.81 1.49
N ILE A 25 1.80 -5.87 1.92
CA ILE A 25 3.04 -6.40 1.33
C ILE A 25 2.75 -7.12 0.00
N GLY A 26 3.64 -7.00 -0.95
CA GLY A 26 3.61 -7.75 -2.20
C GLY A 26 2.70 -7.14 -3.27
N LEU A 27 1.73 -7.89 -3.80
CA LEU A 27 0.85 -7.43 -4.89
C LEU A 27 0.17 -6.08 -4.61
N PRO A 28 -0.31 -5.77 -3.38
CA PRO A 28 -0.90 -4.47 -3.09
C PRO A 28 -0.03 -3.27 -3.47
N THR A 29 1.29 -3.37 -3.34
CA THR A 29 2.20 -2.27 -3.70
C THR A 29 2.18 -1.93 -5.19
N MET A 30 1.81 -2.88 -6.04
CA MET A 30 1.69 -2.66 -7.49
C MET A 30 0.54 -1.71 -7.85
N VAL A 31 -0.46 -1.56 -6.96
CA VAL A 31 -1.63 -0.70 -7.21
C VAL A 31 -1.20 0.76 -7.37
N ALA A 32 -0.22 1.21 -6.59
CA ALA A 32 0.31 2.57 -6.68
C ALA A 32 0.81 2.94 -8.10
N ASN A 33 1.32 1.96 -8.85
CA ASN A 33 1.83 2.19 -10.21
C ASN A 33 0.71 2.41 -11.25
N HIS A 34 -0.55 2.22 -10.87
CA HIS A 34 -1.70 2.30 -11.78
C HIS A 34 -2.68 3.41 -11.40
N ILE A 35 -2.32 4.26 -10.46
CA ILE A 35 -3.11 5.45 -10.11
C ILE A 35 -2.96 6.50 -11.25
N PRO A 36 -4.06 7.09 -11.72
CA PRO A 36 -4.00 8.19 -12.66
C PRO A 36 -3.17 9.37 -12.13
N ARG A 37 -2.42 10.04 -12.99
CA ARG A 37 -1.51 11.14 -12.58
C ARG A 37 -2.22 12.38 -12.05
N ASP A 38 -3.48 12.53 -12.39
CA ASP A 38 -4.38 13.61 -11.97
C ASP A 38 -5.17 13.28 -10.70
N MET A 39 -4.93 12.09 -10.13
CA MET A 39 -5.54 11.63 -8.88
C MET A 39 -4.53 11.72 -7.75
N ASP A 40 -4.88 12.43 -6.68
CA ASP A 40 -4.07 12.52 -5.47
C ASP A 40 -4.47 11.44 -4.48
N VAL A 41 -3.62 10.45 -4.30
CA VAL A 41 -3.79 9.36 -3.33
C VAL A 41 -2.57 9.32 -2.43
N THR A 42 -2.79 9.43 -1.13
CA THR A 42 -1.73 9.32 -0.13
C THR A 42 -1.59 7.87 0.31
N PHE A 43 -0.46 7.26 0.03
CA PHE A 43 -0.20 5.89 0.46
C PHE A 43 0.43 5.85 1.85
N HIS A 44 -0.07 4.93 2.67
CA HIS A 44 0.38 4.64 4.02
C HIS A 44 1.14 3.31 4.03
N SER A 45 2.33 3.31 4.60
CA SER A 45 3.10 2.10 4.88
C SER A 45 3.03 1.79 6.38
N GLU A 46 2.53 0.63 6.74
CA GLU A 46 2.21 0.27 8.13
C GLU A 46 3.43 0.22 9.06
N ASN A 47 4.64 0.05 8.51
CA ASN A 47 5.87 0.10 9.29
C ASN A 47 6.19 1.49 9.86
N GLY A 48 5.57 2.57 9.35
CA GLY A 48 5.57 3.84 10.03
C GLY A 48 5.73 5.09 9.19
N PHE A 49 5.08 5.21 8.03
CA PHE A 49 5.04 6.49 7.32
C PHE A 49 3.84 6.67 6.38
N LEU A 50 3.47 7.92 6.19
CA LEU A 50 2.54 8.40 5.17
C LEU A 50 3.33 9.07 4.04
N GLY A 51 2.82 8.92 2.82
CA GLY A 51 3.45 9.49 1.64
C GLY A 51 4.43 8.53 1.00
N LEU A 52 4.13 7.22 1.01
CA LEU A 52 4.88 6.23 0.24
C LEU A 52 4.90 6.64 -1.23
N GLY A 53 6.10 6.87 -1.74
CA GLY A 53 6.35 7.27 -3.11
C GLY A 53 6.71 6.09 -4.02
N PRO A 54 7.08 6.38 -5.27
CA PRO A 54 7.51 5.36 -6.22
C PRO A 54 8.79 4.67 -5.76
N ALA A 55 9.05 3.48 -6.33
CA ALA A 55 10.33 2.81 -6.11
C ALA A 55 11.50 3.71 -6.54
N PRO A 56 12.59 3.78 -5.78
CA PRO A 56 13.76 4.56 -6.15
C PRO A 56 14.41 4.00 -7.44
N GLU A 57 15.13 4.85 -8.16
CA GLU A 57 15.93 4.42 -9.28
C GLU A 57 17.04 3.47 -8.81
N GLN A 58 17.38 2.51 -9.65
CA GLN A 58 18.47 1.56 -9.36
C GLN A 58 19.77 2.28 -9.00
N GLY A 59 20.36 1.93 -7.87
CA GLY A 59 21.58 2.54 -7.35
C GLY A 59 21.36 3.82 -6.53
N LYS A 60 20.10 4.24 -6.34
CA LYS A 60 19.72 5.37 -5.47
C LYS A 60 18.87 4.94 -4.28
N GLU A 61 18.87 3.65 -3.98
CA GLU A 61 18.12 3.07 -2.87
C GLU A 61 18.67 3.56 -1.52
N ASP A 62 17.78 4.02 -0.67
CA ASP A 62 18.05 4.24 0.74
C ASP A 62 17.54 3.03 1.54
N TRP A 63 18.45 2.25 2.09
CA TRP A 63 18.13 1.05 2.84
C TRP A 63 17.60 1.33 4.25
N GLU A 64 17.65 2.57 4.70
CA GLU A 64 16.99 3.02 5.93
C GLU A 64 15.54 3.44 5.68
N LEU A 65 15.14 3.62 4.42
CA LEU A 65 13.77 3.92 4.01
C LEU A 65 13.17 2.76 3.21
N VAL A 66 12.50 1.87 3.93
CA VAL A 66 11.89 0.68 3.35
C VAL A 66 10.39 0.63 3.63
N ASN A 67 9.62 0.00 2.73
CA ASN A 67 8.21 -0.27 2.96
C ASN A 67 8.01 -1.45 3.94
N ALA A 68 6.76 -1.78 4.24
CA ALA A 68 6.41 -2.88 5.14
C ALA A 68 6.92 -4.26 4.69
N GLY A 69 7.29 -4.42 3.42
CA GLY A 69 7.93 -5.63 2.87
C GLY A 69 9.45 -5.63 2.95
N GLY A 70 10.06 -4.60 3.54
CA GLY A 70 11.53 -4.47 3.63
C GLY A 70 12.18 -4.07 2.30
N ILE A 71 11.42 -3.55 1.35
CA ILE A 71 11.91 -3.12 0.03
C ILE A 71 12.16 -1.62 0.06
N PRO A 72 13.33 -1.16 -0.43
CA PRO A 72 13.62 0.27 -0.54
C PRO A 72 12.51 1.04 -1.25
N SER A 73 12.14 2.15 -0.67
CA SER A 73 11.04 2.99 -1.13
C SER A 73 11.44 4.45 -1.11
N SER A 74 10.55 5.33 -1.50
CA SER A 74 10.71 6.77 -1.35
C SER A 74 9.56 7.36 -0.55
N ILE A 75 9.73 8.57 -0.07
CA ILE A 75 8.69 9.37 0.54
C ILE A 75 8.46 10.61 -0.31
N VAL A 76 7.19 10.93 -0.56
CA VAL A 76 6.84 12.14 -1.31
C VAL A 76 6.98 13.38 -0.44
N PRO A 77 7.19 14.58 -1.02
CA PRO A 77 7.16 15.83 -0.26
C PRO A 77 5.88 15.98 0.53
N GLY A 78 6.00 16.35 1.80
CA GLY A 78 4.87 16.43 2.74
C GLY A 78 4.57 15.11 3.48
N GLY A 79 5.26 14.04 3.15
CA GLY A 79 5.17 12.78 3.88
C GLY A 79 5.71 12.91 5.30
N MET A 80 5.36 11.96 6.17
CA MET A 80 5.77 11.98 7.57
C MET A 80 6.04 10.58 8.11
N PHE A 81 7.01 10.49 9.01
CA PHE A 81 7.36 9.29 9.75
C PHE A 81 6.76 9.30 11.16
N PHE A 82 6.44 8.13 11.66
CA PHE A 82 5.93 7.92 13.02
C PHE A 82 6.26 6.49 13.49
N ASP A 83 6.08 6.24 14.77
CA ASP A 83 6.27 4.91 15.33
C ASP A 83 5.17 3.93 14.91
N SER A 84 5.39 2.63 15.13
CA SER A 84 4.43 1.59 14.73
C SER A 84 3.11 1.68 15.51
N ALA A 85 3.13 2.13 16.75
CA ALA A 85 1.91 2.31 17.54
C ALA A 85 1.01 3.37 16.92
N THR A 86 1.57 4.50 16.52
CA THR A 86 0.87 5.57 15.79
C THR A 86 0.37 5.06 14.44
N SER A 87 1.20 4.32 13.70
CA SER A 87 0.86 3.76 12.40
C SER A 87 -0.40 2.88 12.48
N PHE A 88 -0.40 1.90 13.38
CA PHE A 88 -1.57 1.04 13.58
C PHE A 88 -2.76 1.78 14.21
N GLY A 89 -2.50 2.81 15.00
CA GLY A 89 -3.53 3.72 15.49
C GLY A 89 -4.27 4.43 14.36
N ILE A 90 -3.57 4.87 13.31
CA ILE A 90 -4.15 5.47 12.11
C ILE A 90 -5.10 4.47 11.41
N ILE A 91 -4.66 3.23 11.22
CA ILE A 91 -5.47 2.20 10.58
C ILE A 91 -6.70 1.85 11.44
N ARG A 92 -6.49 1.48 12.69
CA ARG A 92 -7.55 1.02 13.61
C ARG A 92 -8.50 2.13 14.03
N GLY A 93 -8.02 3.37 14.02
CA GLY A 93 -8.84 4.55 14.30
C GLY A 93 -9.75 4.98 13.15
N GLY A 94 -9.70 4.28 12.00
CA GLY A 94 -10.53 4.59 10.84
C GLY A 94 -10.05 5.82 10.06
N HIS A 95 -8.75 6.13 10.13
CA HIS A 95 -8.16 7.29 9.44
C HIS A 95 -7.62 6.97 8.05
N VAL A 96 -7.84 5.75 7.55
CA VAL A 96 -7.57 5.38 6.16
C VAL A 96 -8.89 5.10 5.45
N ASN A 97 -8.98 5.50 4.18
CA ASN A 97 -10.17 5.29 3.36
C ASN A 97 -10.27 3.85 2.85
N ALA A 98 -9.11 3.24 2.59
CA ALA A 98 -9.03 1.86 2.12
C ALA A 98 -7.75 1.18 2.60
N THR A 99 -7.82 -0.13 2.77
CA THR A 99 -6.66 -0.99 2.98
C THR A 99 -6.66 -2.06 1.89
N ILE A 100 -5.53 -2.22 1.22
CA ILE A 100 -5.36 -3.22 0.16
C ILE A 100 -4.45 -4.32 0.70
N LEU A 101 -5.01 -5.51 0.85
CA LEU A 101 -4.33 -6.67 1.43
C LEU A 101 -4.32 -7.83 0.45
N GLY A 102 -3.25 -8.62 0.48
CA GLY A 102 -3.23 -9.94 -0.12
C GLY A 102 -4.01 -10.94 0.74
N ALA A 103 -4.67 -11.89 0.09
CA ALA A 103 -5.34 -13.00 0.77
C ALA A 103 -5.00 -14.32 0.09
N MET A 104 -4.92 -15.40 0.88
CA MET A 104 -4.72 -16.75 0.34
C MET A 104 -6.02 -17.32 -0.20
N GLU A 105 -7.09 -17.12 0.53
CA GLU A 105 -8.43 -17.53 0.13
C GLU A 105 -9.44 -16.43 0.45
N VAL A 106 -10.40 -16.25 -0.44
CA VAL A 106 -11.53 -15.33 -0.28
C VAL A 106 -12.80 -16.06 -0.73
N ASP A 107 -13.82 -16.06 0.08
CA ASP A 107 -15.11 -16.60 -0.32
C ASP A 107 -15.98 -15.55 -1.07
N GLU A 108 -17.13 -15.99 -1.57
CA GLU A 108 -18.09 -15.14 -2.30
C GLU A 108 -18.70 -14.01 -1.45
N ARG A 109 -18.58 -14.08 -0.13
CA ARG A 109 -19.08 -13.09 0.83
C ARG A 109 -17.99 -12.12 1.27
N GLY A 110 -16.74 -12.29 0.77
CA GLY A 110 -15.59 -11.47 1.13
C GLY A 110 -14.91 -11.87 2.44
N ASN A 111 -15.17 -13.05 2.97
CA ASN A 111 -14.44 -13.58 4.13
C ASN A 111 -13.05 -14.06 3.70
N LEU A 112 -12.04 -13.78 4.51
CA LEU A 112 -10.65 -14.11 4.25
C LEU A 112 -10.18 -15.30 5.09
N ALA A 113 -9.29 -16.13 4.51
CA ALA A 113 -8.52 -17.14 5.22
C ALA A 113 -7.04 -17.01 4.92
N ASN A 114 -6.25 -16.56 5.90
CA ASN A 114 -4.81 -16.28 5.79
C ASN A 114 -3.95 -16.97 6.87
N TRP A 115 -4.52 -17.88 7.64
CA TRP A 115 -3.87 -18.41 8.84
C TRP A 115 -2.94 -19.60 8.57
N LYS A 116 -3.01 -20.19 7.38
CA LYS A 116 -2.25 -21.40 7.03
C LYS A 116 -1.92 -21.39 5.52
N ILE A 117 -0.70 -21.76 5.20
CA ILE A 117 -0.31 -22.12 3.84
C ILE A 117 -0.68 -23.59 3.60
N PRO A 118 -1.35 -23.91 2.48
CA PRO A 118 -1.71 -25.29 2.14
C PRO A 118 -0.49 -26.19 2.02
#